data_51f8fc22c199cfbf438bc319a861ddc1
#
_entry.id   51f8fc22c199cfbf438bc319a861ddc1
#
_cell.length_a   1.000
_cell.length_b   1.000
_cell.length_c   1.000
_cell.angle_alpha   90.00
_cell.angle_beta   90.00
_cell.angle_gamma   90.00
#
_symmetry.space_group_name_H-M   'P 1'
#
loop_
_entity.id
_entity.type
_entity.pdbx_description
1 polymer ?
#
loop_
_entity_poly.entity_id
_entity_poly.type
_entity_poly.pdbx_seq_one_letter_code
_entity_poly.pdbx_strand_id
1 'polypeptide(L)'
;MTTVYSGSWYIPAKPTSYSALGFIGAFFFGTLFAGIADLGGQIGLAHLAGATPESVLRTIASAVINPAVIADDKQLLIIGGGVHFGIIAAMMLVYLIAAARMPLVNSMPEISIFGYGLLLGFIMIWVVLPLRFPDRVPGTLPVDIIGPLLRHICLVAAPIAMVAKLAAQRD
;
A
#
# COMPACT_ATOMS: atom_id res chain seq x y z
N MET A 1 -43.17 35.13 -9.09
CA MET A 1 -41.69 35.15 -9.09
C MET A 1 -41.20 33.81 -8.59
N THR A 2 -40.89 32.89 -9.50
CA THR A 2 -40.39 31.55 -9.22
C THR A 2 -38.87 31.58 -9.39
N THR A 3 -38.16 31.61 -8.26
CA THR A 3 -36.70 31.46 -8.25
C THR A 3 -36.36 30.03 -8.64
N VAL A 4 -35.86 29.86 -9.86
CA VAL A 4 -35.25 28.60 -10.33
C VAL A 4 -33.93 28.46 -9.59
N TYR A 5 -33.87 27.56 -8.61
CA TYR A 5 -32.65 27.08 -8.02
C TYR A 5 -31.92 26.20 -9.10
N SER A 6 -30.97 26.80 -9.80
CA SER A 6 -30.05 26.05 -10.65
C SER A 6 -29.03 25.34 -9.74
N GLY A 7 -29.40 24.16 -9.25
CA GLY A 7 -28.53 23.33 -8.44
C GLY A 7 -27.50 22.59 -9.31
N SER A 8 -26.41 23.23 -9.69
CA SER A 8 -25.26 22.53 -10.24
C SER A 8 -24.13 22.48 -9.19
N TRP A 9 -24.34 21.71 -8.14
CA TRP A 9 -23.30 21.44 -7.14
C TRP A 9 -22.40 20.26 -7.55
N TYR A 10 -22.66 19.61 -8.66
CA TYR A 10 -21.90 18.48 -9.15
C TYR A 10 -21.13 18.89 -10.40
N ILE A 11 -19.88 19.32 -10.24
CA ILE A 11 -18.91 19.35 -11.33
C ILE A 11 -18.31 17.96 -11.37
N PRO A 12 -18.57 17.14 -12.41
CA PRO A 12 -17.95 15.84 -12.49
C PRO A 12 -16.43 16.02 -12.55
N ALA A 13 -15.73 15.53 -11.54
CA ALA A 13 -14.28 15.54 -11.53
C ALA A 13 -13.78 14.76 -12.75
N LYS A 14 -12.85 15.34 -13.51
CA LYS A 14 -12.25 14.65 -14.66
C LYS A 14 -11.39 13.49 -14.21
N PRO A 15 -11.31 12.38 -14.97
CA PRO A 15 -10.33 11.34 -14.74
C PRO A 15 -8.92 11.94 -14.74
N THR A 16 -8.04 11.41 -13.90
CA THR A 16 -6.66 11.87 -13.86
C THR A 16 -5.90 11.35 -15.07
N SER A 17 -5.26 12.23 -15.79
CA SER A 17 -4.36 11.88 -16.88
C SER A 17 -2.92 11.80 -16.37
N TYR A 18 -2.19 10.83 -16.88
CA TYR A 18 -0.75 10.69 -16.67
C TYR A 18 -0.07 10.69 -18.04
N SER A 19 1.05 11.40 -18.19
CA SER A 19 1.96 11.11 -19.30
C SER A 19 2.57 9.72 -19.11
N ALA A 20 3.07 9.09 -20.17
CA ALA A 20 3.74 7.79 -20.05
C ALA A 20 4.91 7.85 -19.06
N LEU A 21 5.74 8.91 -19.13
CA LEU A 21 6.83 9.13 -18.19
C LEU A 21 6.33 9.38 -16.75
N GLY A 22 5.26 10.15 -16.60
CA GLY A 22 4.64 10.40 -15.30
C GLY A 22 4.12 9.13 -14.65
N PHE A 23 3.45 8.26 -15.42
CA PHE A 23 2.97 6.97 -14.93
C PHE A 23 4.12 6.04 -14.52
N ILE A 24 5.13 5.91 -15.38
CA ILE A 24 6.32 5.08 -15.09
C ILE A 24 7.06 5.62 -13.87
N GLY A 25 7.30 6.93 -13.81
CA GLY A 25 7.94 7.59 -12.68
C GLY A 25 7.17 7.36 -11.38
N ALA A 26 5.84 7.59 -11.40
CA ALA A 26 4.98 7.34 -10.24
C ALA A 26 5.05 5.88 -9.78
N PHE A 27 5.01 4.95 -10.72
CA PHE A 27 5.11 3.52 -10.41
C PHE A 27 6.42 3.19 -9.67
N PHE A 28 7.57 3.61 -10.18
CA PHE A 28 8.85 3.30 -9.57
C PHE A 28 9.08 4.07 -8.26
N PHE A 29 8.88 5.39 -8.26
CA PHE A 29 9.10 6.19 -7.05
C PHE A 29 8.07 5.91 -5.97
N GLY A 30 6.80 5.68 -6.34
CA GLY A 30 5.75 5.32 -5.38
C GLY A 30 6.01 3.96 -4.74
N THR A 31 6.42 2.97 -5.54
CA THR A 31 6.82 1.65 -5.05
C THR A 31 8.01 1.76 -4.09
N LEU A 32 9.05 2.50 -4.48
CA LEU A 32 10.24 2.66 -3.66
C LEU A 32 9.92 3.37 -2.34
N PHE A 33 9.22 4.49 -2.40
CA PHE A 33 8.94 5.31 -1.23
C PHE A 33 7.99 4.61 -0.25
N ALA A 34 6.88 4.05 -0.74
CA ALA A 34 5.95 3.29 0.10
C ALA A 34 6.60 2.00 0.62
N GLY A 35 7.40 1.31 -0.19
CA GLY A 35 8.11 0.09 0.21
C GLY A 35 9.11 0.35 1.33
N ILE A 36 9.91 1.41 1.24
CA ILE A 36 10.86 1.80 2.29
C ILE A 36 10.10 2.20 3.56
N ALA A 37 9.04 3.00 3.44
CA ALA A 37 8.27 3.45 4.58
C ALA A 37 7.61 2.27 5.33
N ASP A 38 6.96 1.37 4.59
CA ASP A 38 6.28 0.21 5.19
C ASP A 38 7.27 -0.81 5.78
N LEU A 39 8.33 -1.17 5.06
CA LEU A 39 9.35 -2.09 5.57
C LEU A 39 10.07 -1.52 6.77
N GLY A 40 10.43 -0.23 6.73
CA GLY A 40 11.03 0.46 7.87
C GLY A 40 10.11 0.48 9.08
N GLY A 41 8.82 0.74 8.88
CA GLY A 41 7.81 0.66 9.94
C GLY A 41 7.66 -0.75 10.51
N GLN A 42 7.67 -1.79 9.68
CA GLN A 42 7.63 -3.18 10.13
C GLN A 42 8.86 -3.54 10.96
N ILE A 43 10.06 -3.20 10.47
CA ILE A 43 11.31 -3.46 11.18
C ILE A 43 11.36 -2.69 12.50
N GLY A 44 10.96 -1.40 12.49
CA GLY A 44 10.92 -0.59 13.71
C GLY A 44 10.00 -1.16 14.78
N LEU A 45 8.77 -1.53 14.42
CA LEU A 45 7.82 -2.15 15.35
C LEU A 45 8.31 -3.52 15.84
N ALA A 46 8.87 -4.33 14.96
CA ALA A 46 9.44 -5.62 15.31
C ALA A 46 10.63 -5.47 16.28
N HIS A 47 11.49 -4.48 16.05
CA HIS A 47 12.61 -4.17 16.93
C HIS A 47 12.15 -3.76 18.33
N LEU A 48 11.11 -2.95 18.44
CA LEU A 48 10.50 -2.59 19.72
C LEU A 48 9.92 -3.80 20.46
N ALA A 49 9.52 -4.84 19.72
CA ALA A 49 9.06 -6.12 20.27
C ALA A 49 10.22 -7.14 20.50
N GLY A 50 11.48 -6.72 20.34
CA GLY A 50 12.66 -7.57 20.55
C GLY A 50 13.02 -8.49 19.37
N ALA A 51 12.39 -8.30 18.21
CA ALA A 51 12.71 -9.06 17.00
C ALA A 51 13.80 -8.38 16.18
N THR A 52 14.45 -9.14 15.28
CA THR A 52 15.50 -8.62 14.41
C THR A 52 14.98 -8.28 13.02
N PRO A 53 15.66 -7.39 12.26
CA PRO A 53 15.30 -7.10 10.86
C PRO A 53 15.28 -8.36 9.98
N GLU A 54 16.22 -9.28 10.21
CA GLU A 54 16.33 -10.55 9.49
C GLU A 54 15.08 -11.41 9.72
N SER A 55 14.52 -11.41 10.93
CA SER A 55 13.29 -12.15 11.23
C SER A 55 12.07 -11.61 10.49
N VAL A 56 12.01 -10.31 10.27
CA VAL A 56 10.97 -9.65 9.44
C VAL A 56 11.11 -10.09 7.99
N LEU A 57 12.31 -9.96 7.40
CA LEU A 57 12.57 -10.36 6.02
C LEU A 57 12.34 -11.86 5.81
N ARG A 58 12.71 -12.70 6.78
CA ARG A 58 12.47 -14.15 6.73
C ARG A 58 10.98 -14.47 6.75
N THR A 59 10.20 -13.75 7.52
CA THR A 59 8.74 -13.87 7.52
C THR A 59 8.15 -13.49 6.15
N ILE A 60 8.62 -12.39 5.55
CA ILE A 60 8.17 -11.97 4.22
C ILE A 60 8.60 -12.98 3.15
N ALA A 61 9.86 -13.43 3.15
CA ALA A 61 10.37 -14.43 2.22
C ALA A 61 9.57 -15.75 2.31
N SER A 62 9.15 -16.13 3.51
CA SER A 62 8.36 -17.35 3.74
C SER A 62 7.00 -17.34 3.05
N ALA A 63 6.55 -16.17 2.56
CA ALA A 63 5.34 -16.11 1.75
C ALA A 63 5.49 -16.83 0.38
N VAL A 64 6.68 -17.01 -0.13
CA VAL A 64 6.92 -17.60 -1.46
C VAL A 64 7.88 -18.80 -1.43
N ILE A 65 8.75 -18.90 -0.44
CA ILE A 65 9.77 -19.95 -0.35
C ILE A 65 9.84 -20.50 1.07
N ASN A 66 10.29 -21.76 1.21
CA ASN A 66 10.60 -22.30 2.53
C ASN A 66 11.85 -21.58 3.10
N PRO A 67 11.75 -20.88 4.25
CA PRO A 67 12.88 -20.14 4.81
C PRO A 67 14.12 -21.02 5.15
N ALA A 68 13.93 -22.33 5.30
CA ALA A 68 15.03 -23.27 5.59
C ALA A 68 16.02 -23.42 4.42
N VAL A 69 15.60 -23.06 3.20
CA VAL A 69 16.50 -23.13 2.02
C VAL A 69 17.26 -21.83 1.78
N ILE A 70 17.04 -20.80 2.57
CA ILE A 70 17.75 -19.52 2.46
C ILE A 70 19.11 -19.67 3.15
N ALA A 71 20.19 -19.62 2.34
CA ALA A 71 21.53 -19.95 2.78
C ALA A 71 22.21 -18.84 3.60
N ASP A 72 21.95 -17.57 3.26
CA ASP A 72 22.63 -16.43 3.85
C ASP A 72 21.74 -15.16 3.89
N ASP A 73 22.24 -14.12 4.56
CA ASP A 73 21.54 -12.85 4.70
C ASP A 73 21.38 -12.09 3.38
N LYS A 74 22.31 -12.24 2.45
CA LYS A 74 22.22 -11.63 1.12
C LYS A 74 21.05 -12.23 0.34
N GLN A 75 20.93 -13.55 0.35
CA GLN A 75 19.83 -14.25 -0.29
C GLN A 75 18.50 -13.89 0.39
N LEU A 76 18.49 -13.79 1.72
CA LEU A 76 17.34 -13.34 2.49
C LEU A 76 16.89 -11.93 2.10
N LEU A 77 17.83 -10.99 1.97
CA LEU A 77 17.54 -9.61 1.58
C LEU A 77 16.96 -9.55 0.16
N ILE A 78 17.52 -10.30 -0.78
CA ILE A 78 17.06 -10.34 -2.17
C ILE A 78 15.64 -10.92 -2.25
N ILE A 79 15.38 -12.05 -1.58
CA ILE A 79 14.08 -12.72 -1.66
C ILE A 79 13.04 -11.95 -0.84
N GLY A 80 13.31 -11.69 0.43
CA GLY A 80 12.36 -10.99 1.30
C GLY A 80 12.09 -9.56 0.84
N GLY A 81 13.14 -8.82 0.47
CA GLY A 81 13.00 -7.48 -0.11
C GLY A 81 12.28 -7.51 -1.45
N GLY A 82 12.64 -8.44 -2.35
CA GLY A 82 11.99 -8.61 -3.65
C GLY A 82 10.49 -8.90 -3.53
N VAL A 83 10.10 -9.80 -2.64
CA VAL A 83 8.69 -10.11 -2.35
C VAL A 83 7.98 -8.87 -1.81
N HIS A 84 8.56 -8.19 -0.83
CA HIS A 84 7.98 -6.99 -0.24
C HIS A 84 7.73 -5.91 -1.29
N PHE A 85 8.78 -5.50 -2.02
CA PHE A 85 8.66 -4.47 -3.05
C PHE A 85 7.76 -4.91 -4.22
N GLY A 86 7.71 -6.20 -4.54
CA GLY A 86 6.79 -6.76 -5.54
C GLY A 86 5.32 -6.59 -5.13
N ILE A 87 4.99 -6.83 -3.87
CA ILE A 87 3.64 -6.59 -3.32
C ILE A 87 3.29 -5.10 -3.37
N ILE A 88 4.21 -4.24 -2.92
CA ILE A 88 3.99 -2.77 -2.97
C ILE A 88 3.86 -2.28 -4.43
N ALA A 89 4.62 -2.83 -5.37
CA ALA A 89 4.50 -2.51 -6.79
C ALA A 89 3.10 -2.87 -7.34
N ALA A 90 2.57 -4.02 -6.97
CA ALA A 90 1.21 -4.41 -7.34
C ALA A 90 0.17 -3.43 -6.74
N MET A 91 0.32 -3.05 -5.47
CA MET A 91 -0.53 -2.06 -4.83
C MET A 91 -0.43 -0.70 -5.53
N MET A 92 0.78 -0.21 -5.85
CA MET A 92 0.98 1.04 -6.58
C MET A 92 0.31 1.01 -7.96
N LEU A 93 0.47 -0.09 -8.70
CA LEU A 93 -0.14 -0.25 -10.02
C LEU A 93 -1.66 -0.20 -9.96
N VAL A 94 -2.28 -0.92 -9.01
CA VAL A 94 -3.74 -0.91 -8.81
C VAL A 94 -4.22 0.50 -8.48
N TYR A 95 -3.51 1.23 -7.62
CA TYR A 95 -3.88 2.60 -7.29
C TYR A 95 -3.79 3.53 -8.51
N LEU A 96 -2.72 3.47 -9.30
CA LEU A 96 -2.57 4.27 -10.51
C LEU A 96 -3.68 4.01 -11.54
N ILE A 97 -4.04 2.73 -11.73
CA ILE A 97 -5.15 2.36 -12.62
C ILE A 97 -6.48 2.90 -12.07
N ALA A 98 -6.72 2.78 -10.78
CA ALA A 98 -7.92 3.33 -10.14
C ALA A 98 -7.98 4.86 -10.28
N ALA A 99 -6.87 5.55 -10.01
CA ALA A 99 -6.76 7.00 -10.13
C ALA A 99 -6.99 7.49 -11.57
N ALA A 100 -6.51 6.74 -12.57
CA ALA A 100 -6.73 7.06 -13.98
C ALA A 100 -8.18 6.84 -14.46
N ARG A 101 -8.96 5.99 -13.76
CA ARG A 101 -10.33 5.64 -14.18
C ARG A 101 -11.43 6.20 -13.26
N MET A 102 -11.11 6.48 -12.01
CA MET A 102 -12.06 6.91 -11.00
C MET A 102 -11.74 8.34 -10.55
N PRO A 103 -12.48 9.36 -11.03
CA PRO A 103 -12.23 10.76 -10.67
C PRO A 103 -12.21 11.00 -9.16
N LEU A 104 -13.03 10.24 -8.41
CA LEU A 104 -13.14 10.35 -6.95
C LEU A 104 -11.81 10.11 -6.22
N VAL A 105 -10.96 9.23 -6.76
CA VAL A 105 -9.68 8.86 -6.12
C VAL A 105 -8.75 10.07 -5.98
N ASN A 106 -8.76 10.98 -6.94
CA ASN A 106 -7.91 12.17 -6.91
C ASN A 106 -8.61 13.43 -6.43
N SER A 107 -9.94 13.47 -6.52
CA SER A 107 -10.72 14.63 -6.03
C SER A 107 -10.86 14.66 -4.52
N MET A 108 -10.80 13.49 -3.86
CA MET A 108 -10.89 13.35 -2.41
C MET A 108 -9.72 12.49 -1.89
N PRO A 109 -8.48 13.03 -1.90
CA PRO A 109 -7.28 12.25 -1.59
C PRO A 109 -7.29 11.67 -0.17
N GLU A 110 -7.86 12.38 0.81
CA GLU A 110 -7.94 11.89 2.19
C GLU A 110 -8.83 10.65 2.29
N ILE A 111 -9.99 10.67 1.64
CA ILE A 111 -10.92 9.53 1.59
C ILE A 111 -10.27 8.36 0.84
N SER A 112 -9.54 8.66 -0.24
CA SER A 112 -8.85 7.64 -1.04
C SER A 112 -7.71 6.99 -0.26
N ILE A 113 -6.90 7.77 0.47
CA ILE A 113 -5.84 7.25 1.33
C ILE A 113 -6.42 6.34 2.39
N PHE A 114 -7.45 6.81 3.10
CA PHE A 114 -8.07 6.06 4.18
C PHE A 114 -8.75 4.79 3.66
N GLY A 115 -9.58 4.91 2.63
CA GLY A 115 -10.30 3.78 2.04
C GLY A 115 -9.38 2.74 1.40
N TYR A 116 -8.36 3.19 0.67
CA TYR A 116 -7.38 2.29 0.05
C TYR A 116 -6.52 1.59 1.10
N GLY A 117 -6.03 2.33 2.11
CA GLY A 117 -5.26 1.75 3.22
C GLY A 117 -6.03 0.72 4.03
N LEU A 118 -7.31 0.99 4.32
CA LEU A 118 -8.20 0.01 4.97
C LEU A 118 -8.40 -1.22 4.10
N LEU A 119 -8.65 -1.05 2.79
CA LEU A 119 -8.83 -2.16 1.85
C LEU A 119 -7.58 -3.03 1.80
N LEU A 120 -6.38 -2.42 1.68
CA LEU A 120 -5.12 -3.15 1.65
C LEU A 120 -4.87 -3.89 2.97
N GLY A 121 -5.06 -3.23 4.10
CA GLY A 121 -4.91 -3.85 5.42
C GLY A 121 -5.90 -4.99 5.64
N PHE A 122 -7.15 -4.82 5.21
CA PHE A 122 -8.16 -5.87 5.24
C PHE A 122 -7.74 -7.08 4.41
N ILE A 123 -7.33 -6.87 3.15
CA ILE A 123 -6.88 -7.96 2.27
C ILE A 123 -5.67 -8.68 2.89
N MET A 124 -4.69 -7.94 3.43
CA MET A 124 -3.52 -8.55 4.06
C MET A 124 -3.90 -9.40 5.27
N ILE A 125 -4.72 -8.89 6.18
CA ILE A 125 -5.03 -9.56 7.45
C ILE A 125 -5.98 -10.75 7.23
N TRP A 126 -7.03 -10.61 6.43
CA TRP A 126 -8.10 -11.62 6.32
C TRP A 126 -8.05 -12.48 5.06
N VAL A 127 -7.22 -12.11 4.08
CA VAL A 127 -7.07 -12.91 2.85
C VAL A 127 -5.65 -13.45 2.73
N VAL A 128 -4.65 -12.59 2.62
CA VAL A 128 -3.26 -13.00 2.30
C VAL A 128 -2.64 -13.81 3.44
N LEU A 129 -2.71 -13.29 4.68
CA LEU A 129 -2.11 -13.99 5.83
C LEU A 129 -2.74 -15.35 6.10
N PRO A 130 -4.08 -15.52 6.17
CA PRO A 130 -4.67 -16.84 6.38
C PRO A 130 -4.41 -17.83 5.24
N LEU A 131 -4.41 -17.35 3.99
CA LEU A 131 -4.12 -18.21 2.84
C LEU A 131 -2.68 -18.73 2.84
N ARG A 132 -1.75 -17.89 3.28
CA ARG A 132 -0.33 -18.25 3.27
C ARG A 132 0.16 -18.88 4.57
N PHE A 133 -0.43 -18.47 5.67
CA PHE A 133 -0.08 -18.92 7.02
C PHE A 133 -1.33 -19.38 7.76
N PRO A 134 -1.91 -20.54 7.39
CA PRO A 134 -3.19 -21.01 7.95
C PRO A 134 -3.16 -21.20 9.48
N ASP A 135 -1.99 -21.46 10.03
CA ASP A 135 -1.79 -21.58 11.49
C ASP A 135 -1.70 -20.22 12.23
N ARG A 136 -1.60 -19.12 11.47
CA ARG A 136 -1.61 -17.76 12.03
C ARG A 136 -3.01 -17.19 11.97
N VAL A 137 -3.81 -17.46 12.99
CA VAL A 137 -5.11 -16.80 13.15
C VAL A 137 -4.85 -15.30 13.36
N PRO A 138 -5.57 -14.40 12.65
CA PRO A 138 -5.52 -12.98 12.97
C PRO A 138 -5.74 -12.75 14.45
N GLY A 139 -4.89 -11.94 15.07
CA GLY A 139 -5.03 -11.63 16.48
C GLY A 139 -6.41 -11.07 16.79
N THR A 140 -6.94 -11.39 17.96
CA THR A 140 -8.26 -10.92 18.40
C THR A 140 -8.18 -9.61 19.19
N LEU A 141 -6.98 -9.22 19.61
CA LEU A 141 -6.77 -7.97 20.33
C LEU A 141 -6.86 -6.78 19.37
N PRO A 142 -7.42 -5.65 19.81
CA PRO A 142 -7.50 -4.45 18.98
C PRO A 142 -6.15 -4.01 18.38
N VAL A 143 -5.06 -4.16 19.11
CA VAL A 143 -3.71 -3.81 18.65
C VAL A 143 -3.26 -4.65 17.46
N ASP A 144 -3.66 -5.92 17.40
CA ASP A 144 -3.31 -6.85 16.33
C ASP A 144 -4.01 -6.52 15.00
N ILE A 145 -5.11 -5.77 15.08
CA ILE A 145 -5.93 -5.37 13.93
C ILE A 145 -5.66 -3.90 13.58
N ILE A 146 -5.77 -3.01 14.56
CA ILE A 146 -5.67 -1.56 14.34
C ILE A 146 -4.25 -1.17 13.92
N GLY A 147 -3.22 -1.75 14.54
CA GLY A 147 -1.82 -1.47 14.21
C GLY A 147 -1.50 -1.71 12.74
N PRO A 148 -1.72 -2.91 12.20
CA PRO A 148 -1.54 -3.19 10.77
C PRO A 148 -2.41 -2.33 9.85
N LEU A 149 -3.67 -2.02 10.21
CA LEU A 149 -4.54 -1.15 9.42
C LEU A 149 -3.97 0.27 9.34
N LEU A 150 -3.60 0.87 10.48
CA LEU A 150 -2.98 2.19 10.52
C LEU A 150 -1.68 2.24 9.73
N ARG A 151 -0.86 1.20 9.80
CA ARG A 151 0.36 1.09 9.03
C ARG A 151 0.08 1.13 7.52
N HIS A 152 -0.90 0.38 7.03
CA HIS A 152 -1.28 0.40 5.61
C HIS A 152 -1.83 1.77 5.18
N ILE A 153 -2.56 2.46 6.05
CA ILE A 153 -3.04 3.81 5.74
C ILE A 153 -1.87 4.80 5.67
N CYS A 154 -1.01 4.82 6.69
CA CYS A 154 0.01 5.86 6.85
C CYS A 154 1.28 5.58 6.04
N LEU A 155 1.73 4.32 5.96
CA LEU A 155 3.02 3.96 5.38
C LEU A 155 2.93 3.34 3.98
N VAL A 156 1.73 2.94 3.54
CA VAL A 156 1.50 2.42 2.18
C VAL A 156 0.60 3.36 1.39
N ALA A 157 -0.65 3.53 1.77
CA ALA A 157 -1.63 4.26 0.97
C ALA A 157 -1.31 5.75 0.86
N ALA A 158 -0.86 6.40 1.93
CA ALA A 158 -0.51 7.82 1.90
C ALA A 158 0.66 8.11 0.96
N PRO A 159 1.83 7.43 1.04
CA PRO A 159 2.92 7.62 0.08
C PRO A 159 2.51 7.32 -1.36
N ILE A 160 1.77 6.24 -1.61
CA ILE A 160 1.25 5.88 -2.94
C ILE A 160 0.40 7.02 -3.51
N ALA A 161 -0.58 7.50 -2.76
CA ALA A 161 -1.48 8.57 -3.18
C ALA A 161 -0.74 9.89 -3.41
N MET A 162 0.22 10.24 -2.54
CA MET A 162 1.03 11.45 -2.71
C MET A 162 1.85 11.41 -4.00
N VAL A 163 2.55 10.31 -4.28
CA VAL A 163 3.36 10.19 -5.50
C VAL A 163 2.47 10.17 -6.74
N ALA A 164 1.35 9.45 -6.72
CA ALA A 164 0.39 9.44 -7.80
C ALA A 164 -0.16 10.84 -8.11
N LYS A 165 -0.50 11.62 -7.07
CA LYS A 165 -0.97 13.01 -7.21
C LYS A 165 0.09 13.94 -7.77
N LEU A 166 1.34 13.79 -7.37
CA LEU A 166 2.45 14.62 -7.88
C LEU A 166 2.74 14.36 -9.36
N ALA A 167 2.55 13.11 -9.83
CA ALA A 167 2.77 12.70 -11.21
C ALA A 167 1.58 12.98 -12.13
N ALA A 168 0.42 13.31 -11.58
CA ALA A 168 -0.77 13.66 -12.35
C ALA A 168 -0.55 14.93 -13.16
N GLN A 169 -0.98 14.93 -14.41
CA GLN A 169 -0.98 16.15 -15.23
C GLN A 169 -2.00 17.13 -14.65
N ARG A 170 -1.56 18.35 -14.43
CA ARG A 170 -2.43 19.47 -14.07
C ARG A 170 -2.90 20.09 -15.39
N ASP A 171 -4.20 19.95 -15.67
CA ASP A 171 -4.86 20.71 -16.75
C ASP A 171 -5.07 22.16 -16.31
#